data_cf6018ca2d9896e71e3c1819fd538077
#
_entry.id   cf6018ca2d9896e71e3c1819fd538077
#
_cell.length_a   1.000
_cell.length_b   1.000
_cell.length_c   1.000
_cell.angle_alpha   90.00
_cell.angle_beta   90.00
_cell.angle_gamma   90.00
#
_symmetry.space_group_name_H-M   'P 1'
#
loop_
_entity.id
_entity.type
_entity.pdbx_description
1 polymer ?
#
loop_
_entity_poly.entity_id
_entity_poly.type
_entity_poly.pdbx_seq_one_letter_code
_entity_poly.pdbx_strand_id
1 'polypeptide(L)'
;MSKHLIDFIGISKSYDSNLVLDDLNLYIRENEFLTLLGPSGCGKTTTLRLLGGFESPNKGQILFDGQDITALAANERKLNTVFQKYSLFPHMSIAENIAFGLKISKKSKAYIQDKIKYALKLVNLEGFENRSVDSLSGGQQQRIAIARAIVNEPKVLLLDEPLGALDLKLRQSMQYELIRLKEELGITFVYVTHDQEEALTMSDTIVVMNQGYIQQIGTPENIYNEPENAF
;
A
#
# COMPACT_ATOMS: atom_id res chain seq x y z
N MET A 1 -4.20 -22.68 -8.31
CA MET A 1 -4.83 -21.35 -8.19
C MET A 1 -4.31 -20.70 -6.93
N SER A 2 -3.77 -19.50 -7.01
CA SER A 2 -3.34 -18.74 -5.81
C SER A 2 -4.56 -18.43 -4.95
N LYS A 3 -4.38 -18.53 -3.62
CA LYS A 3 -5.44 -18.29 -2.64
C LYS A 3 -5.84 -16.81 -2.64
N HIS A 4 -7.13 -16.51 -2.56
CA HIS A 4 -7.61 -15.16 -2.27
C HIS A 4 -7.22 -14.80 -0.81
N LEU A 5 -6.51 -13.71 -0.65
CA LEU A 5 -6.13 -13.17 0.66
C LEU A 5 -7.15 -12.13 1.13
N ILE A 6 -7.67 -11.32 0.18
CA ILE A 6 -8.63 -10.27 0.47
C ILE A 6 -9.79 -10.39 -0.52
N ASP A 7 -11.02 -10.26 -0.03
CA ASP A 7 -12.23 -10.15 -0.85
C ASP A 7 -13.02 -8.93 -0.43
N PHE A 8 -13.35 -8.06 -1.39
CA PHE A 8 -14.36 -7.01 -1.29
C PHE A 8 -15.65 -7.55 -1.89
N ILE A 9 -16.73 -7.54 -1.14
CA ILE A 9 -18.01 -8.11 -1.54
C ILE A 9 -19.09 -7.04 -1.44
N GLY A 10 -19.57 -6.57 -2.59
CA GLY A 10 -20.69 -5.61 -2.68
C GLY A 10 -20.42 -4.28 -1.96
N ILE A 11 -19.18 -3.79 -1.98
CA ILE A 11 -18.78 -2.59 -1.25
C ILE A 11 -19.37 -1.34 -1.89
N SER A 12 -20.16 -0.60 -1.12
CA SER A 12 -20.63 0.74 -1.48
C SER A 12 -20.17 1.76 -0.44
N LYS A 13 -19.71 2.92 -0.89
CA LYS A 13 -19.28 4.03 -0.05
C LYS A 13 -19.74 5.37 -0.59
N SER A 14 -20.39 6.15 0.28
CA SER A 14 -20.75 7.55 0.01
C SER A 14 -20.15 8.46 1.07
N TYR A 15 -19.87 9.69 0.69
CA TYR A 15 -19.60 10.80 1.59
C TYR A 15 -20.74 11.80 1.42
N ASP A 16 -21.50 12.03 2.48
CA ASP A 16 -22.77 12.77 2.43
C ASP A 16 -23.69 12.20 1.34
N SER A 17 -24.04 12.98 0.33
CA SER A 17 -24.86 12.56 -0.83
C SER A 17 -24.05 12.07 -2.03
N ASN A 18 -22.72 12.12 -1.97
CA ASN A 18 -21.85 11.77 -3.10
C ASN A 18 -21.44 10.29 -3.03
N LEU A 19 -21.94 9.48 -3.96
CA LEU A 19 -21.58 8.08 -4.10
C LEU A 19 -20.17 7.99 -4.75
N VAL A 20 -19.24 7.33 -4.07
CA VAL A 20 -17.85 7.20 -4.50
C VAL A 20 -17.50 5.78 -4.96
N LEU A 21 -18.08 4.77 -4.32
CA LEU A 21 -18.00 3.38 -4.73
C LEU A 21 -19.39 2.77 -4.74
N ASP A 22 -19.73 2.03 -5.77
CA ASP A 22 -21.01 1.38 -5.94
C ASP A 22 -20.84 -0.10 -6.30
N ASP A 23 -21.27 -0.98 -5.40
CA ASP A 23 -21.24 -2.44 -5.55
C ASP A 23 -19.86 -2.99 -5.99
N LEU A 24 -18.76 -2.45 -5.41
CA LEU A 24 -17.41 -2.88 -5.73
C LEU A 24 -17.19 -4.33 -5.29
N ASN A 25 -16.83 -5.20 -6.24
CA ASN A 25 -16.44 -6.57 -6.02
C ASN A 25 -15.02 -6.78 -6.54
N LEU A 26 -14.08 -7.15 -5.66
CA LEU A 26 -12.66 -7.30 -5.99
C LEU A 26 -12.04 -8.36 -5.10
N TYR A 27 -11.20 -9.22 -5.66
CA TYR A 27 -10.36 -10.10 -4.86
C TYR A 27 -8.88 -9.78 -5.08
N ILE A 28 -8.06 -9.99 -4.05
CA ILE A 28 -6.61 -9.79 -4.07
C ILE A 28 -5.96 -11.12 -3.65
N ARG A 29 -5.01 -11.59 -4.45
CA ARG A 29 -4.32 -12.87 -4.19
C ARG A 29 -3.17 -12.68 -3.21
N GLU A 30 -2.80 -13.76 -2.57
CA GLU A 30 -1.61 -13.79 -1.72
C GLU A 30 -0.34 -13.62 -2.57
N ASN A 31 0.60 -12.80 -2.09
CA ASN A 31 1.90 -12.51 -2.72
C ASN A 31 1.82 -11.83 -4.10
N GLU A 32 0.71 -11.18 -4.45
CA GLU A 32 0.64 -10.37 -5.67
C GLU A 32 0.95 -8.89 -5.43
N PHE A 33 1.39 -8.23 -6.49
CA PHE A 33 1.43 -6.77 -6.60
C PHE A 33 0.19 -6.33 -7.38
N LEU A 34 -0.84 -5.89 -6.67
CA LEU A 34 -2.06 -5.39 -7.28
C LEU A 34 -2.05 -3.88 -7.33
N THR A 35 -2.31 -3.31 -8.51
CA THR A 35 -2.42 -1.86 -8.69
C THR A 35 -3.85 -1.42 -9.00
N LEU A 36 -4.33 -0.44 -8.24
CA LEU A 36 -5.55 0.32 -8.55
C LEU A 36 -5.14 1.51 -9.42
N LEU A 37 -5.52 1.50 -10.70
CA LEU A 37 -5.21 2.51 -11.69
C LEU A 37 -6.47 3.30 -12.08
N GLY A 38 -6.35 4.60 -12.30
CA GLY A 38 -7.45 5.43 -12.80
C GLY A 38 -7.28 6.91 -12.49
N PRO A 39 -8.17 7.79 -12.97
CA PRO A 39 -8.09 9.23 -12.76
C PRO A 39 -8.31 9.61 -11.29
N SER A 40 -7.98 10.84 -10.95
CA SER A 40 -8.25 11.40 -9.62
C SER A 40 -9.75 11.38 -9.33
N GLY A 41 -10.12 11.00 -8.09
CA GLY A 41 -11.51 10.95 -7.64
C GLY A 41 -12.31 9.71 -8.09
N CYS A 42 -11.71 8.73 -8.78
CA CYS A 42 -12.44 7.52 -9.21
C CYS A 42 -12.66 6.46 -8.11
N GLY A 43 -12.21 6.69 -6.86
CA GLY A 43 -12.43 5.78 -5.74
C GLY A 43 -11.23 4.97 -5.25
N LYS A 44 -10.05 5.04 -5.89
CA LYS A 44 -8.84 4.25 -5.53
C LYS A 44 -8.41 4.42 -4.06
N THR A 45 -8.16 5.67 -3.66
CA THR A 45 -7.76 5.99 -2.26
C THR A 45 -8.87 5.61 -1.27
N THR A 46 -10.14 5.75 -1.66
CA THR A 46 -11.26 5.30 -0.82
C THR A 46 -11.23 3.78 -0.64
N THR A 47 -11.03 3.00 -1.72
CA THR A 47 -10.89 1.55 -1.66
C THR A 47 -9.72 1.14 -0.75
N LEU A 48 -8.57 1.82 -0.88
CA LEU A 48 -7.40 1.57 -0.03
C LEU A 48 -7.67 1.93 1.43
N ARG A 49 -8.38 3.03 1.72
CA ARG A 49 -8.75 3.44 3.09
C ARG A 49 -9.75 2.49 3.74
N LEU A 50 -10.70 1.96 2.97
CA LEU A 50 -11.63 0.93 3.43
C LEU A 50 -10.88 -0.33 3.81
N LEU A 51 -9.93 -0.79 2.98
CA LEU A 51 -9.07 -1.93 3.30
C LEU A 51 -8.20 -1.65 4.52
N GLY A 52 -7.64 -0.45 4.63
CA GLY A 52 -6.80 -0.02 5.75
C GLY A 52 -7.55 0.16 7.08
N GLY A 53 -8.89 0.17 7.08
CA GLY A 53 -9.70 0.42 8.28
C GLY A 53 -9.70 1.87 8.74
N PHE A 54 -9.37 2.80 7.84
CA PHE A 54 -9.47 4.25 8.08
C PHE A 54 -10.85 4.80 7.75
N GLU A 55 -11.64 4.02 6.99
CA GLU A 55 -13.02 4.28 6.61
C GLU A 55 -13.83 3.01 6.76
N SER A 56 -15.15 3.16 6.94
CA SER A 56 -16.10 2.04 6.93
C SER A 56 -16.99 2.13 5.70
N PRO A 57 -17.32 1.02 5.03
CA PRO A 57 -18.26 1.02 3.93
C PRO A 57 -19.69 1.29 4.44
N ASN A 58 -20.57 1.78 3.56
CA ASN A 58 -22.00 1.91 3.85
C ASN A 58 -22.72 0.57 3.64
N LYS A 59 -22.23 -0.25 2.69
CA LYS A 59 -22.73 -1.60 2.40
C LYS A 59 -21.60 -2.54 2.05
N GLY A 60 -21.88 -3.83 2.12
CA GLY A 60 -20.94 -4.88 1.76
C GLY A 60 -19.99 -5.26 2.91
N GLN A 61 -19.04 -6.12 2.60
CA GLN A 61 -18.08 -6.64 3.58
C GLN A 61 -16.70 -6.81 2.97
N ILE A 62 -15.67 -6.74 3.82
CA ILE A 62 -14.27 -6.96 3.46
C ILE A 62 -13.79 -8.17 4.25
N LEU A 63 -13.38 -9.22 3.53
CA LEU A 63 -12.79 -10.40 4.13
C LEU A 63 -11.25 -10.35 4.00
N PHE A 64 -10.56 -10.79 5.05
CA PHE A 64 -9.13 -11.00 5.07
C PHE A 64 -8.85 -12.43 5.53
N ASP A 65 -8.26 -13.23 4.65
CA ASP A 65 -8.03 -14.67 4.91
C ASP A 65 -9.32 -15.40 5.34
N GLY A 66 -10.46 -15.03 4.69
CA GLY A 66 -11.79 -15.55 4.97
C GLY A 66 -12.47 -15.01 6.25
N GLN A 67 -11.83 -14.12 6.99
CA GLN A 67 -12.39 -13.49 8.18
C GLN A 67 -12.91 -12.09 7.87
N ASP A 68 -14.10 -11.75 8.32
CA ASP A 68 -14.66 -10.41 8.16
C ASP A 68 -13.90 -9.39 9.02
N ILE A 69 -13.29 -8.41 8.34
CA ILE A 69 -12.54 -7.31 8.95
C ILE A 69 -13.25 -5.96 8.79
N THR A 70 -14.48 -5.94 8.28
CA THR A 70 -15.20 -4.71 7.92
C THR A 70 -15.29 -3.72 9.07
N ALA A 71 -15.61 -4.21 10.27
CA ALA A 71 -15.76 -3.39 11.48
C ALA A 71 -14.45 -3.19 12.27
N LEU A 72 -13.35 -3.86 11.89
CA LEU A 72 -12.08 -3.74 12.61
C LEU A 72 -11.42 -2.38 12.33
N ALA A 73 -10.93 -1.74 13.38
CA ALA A 73 -10.12 -0.52 13.27
C ALA A 73 -8.74 -0.80 12.63
N ALA A 74 -8.10 0.22 12.08
CA ALA A 74 -6.82 0.08 11.37
C ALA A 74 -5.72 -0.62 12.18
N ASN A 75 -5.64 -0.36 13.48
CA ASN A 75 -4.63 -0.97 14.37
C ASN A 75 -4.91 -2.45 14.69
N GLU A 76 -6.08 -2.97 14.38
CA GLU A 76 -6.46 -4.38 14.59
C GLU A 76 -6.25 -5.24 13.34
N ARG A 77 -6.00 -4.61 12.19
CA ARG A 77 -5.79 -5.28 10.91
C ARG A 77 -4.32 -5.67 10.73
N LYS A 78 -4.07 -6.84 10.15
CA LYS A 78 -2.71 -7.36 9.85
C LYS A 78 -2.15 -6.80 8.55
N LEU A 79 -2.30 -5.50 8.34
CA LEU A 79 -1.81 -4.78 7.17
C LEU A 79 -1.27 -3.41 7.60
N ASN A 80 -0.36 -2.85 6.83
CA ASN A 80 0.21 -1.54 7.09
C ASN A 80 0.08 -0.63 5.87
N THR A 81 0.02 0.68 6.11
CA THR A 81 -0.18 1.69 5.07
C THR A 81 0.99 2.67 5.03
N VAL A 82 1.48 2.95 3.82
CA VAL A 82 2.37 4.07 3.51
C VAL A 82 1.53 5.12 2.78
N PHE A 83 1.40 6.29 3.39
CA PHE A 83 0.61 7.40 2.86
C PHE A 83 1.41 8.24 1.86
N GLN A 84 0.73 8.96 0.98
CA GLN A 84 1.30 9.83 -0.05
C GLN A 84 2.33 10.84 0.49
N LYS A 85 2.11 11.41 1.69
CA LYS A 85 3.05 12.32 2.37
C LYS A 85 3.98 11.61 3.36
N TYR A 86 4.16 10.29 3.22
CA TYR A 86 4.99 9.41 4.06
C TYR A 86 4.65 9.39 5.56
N SER A 87 4.04 10.44 6.11
CA SER A 87 3.60 10.58 7.50
C SER A 87 4.66 10.19 8.54
N LEU A 88 5.93 10.51 8.28
CA LEU A 88 7.00 10.34 9.24
C LEU A 88 6.84 11.33 10.39
N PHE A 89 7.26 10.93 11.59
CA PHE A 89 7.24 11.77 12.78
C PHE A 89 8.47 12.68 12.78
N PRO A 90 8.35 14.00 12.52
CA PRO A 90 9.50 14.89 12.34
C PRO A 90 10.32 15.11 13.62
N HIS A 91 9.69 14.95 14.78
CA HIS A 91 10.32 15.10 16.11
C HIS A 91 11.04 13.83 16.59
N MET A 92 11.03 12.76 15.81
CA MET A 92 11.67 11.48 16.10
C MET A 92 12.84 11.24 15.15
N SER A 93 13.89 10.56 15.64
CA SER A 93 14.94 10.02 14.80
C SER A 93 14.42 8.94 13.83
N ILE A 94 15.22 8.55 12.87
CA ILE A 94 14.88 7.46 11.91
C ILE A 94 14.64 6.15 12.66
N ALA A 95 15.54 5.80 13.60
CA ALA A 95 15.37 4.60 14.44
C ALA A 95 14.07 4.63 15.24
N GLU A 96 13.69 5.79 15.79
CA GLU A 96 12.44 5.94 16.55
C GLU A 96 11.21 5.85 15.67
N ASN A 97 11.25 6.39 14.45
CA ASN A 97 10.20 6.22 13.46
C ASN A 97 9.98 4.74 13.14
N ILE A 98 11.04 4.00 12.82
CA ILE A 98 10.95 2.56 12.50
C ILE A 98 10.46 1.77 13.72
N ALA A 99 10.99 2.07 14.91
CA ALA A 99 10.65 1.36 16.14
C ALA A 99 9.22 1.62 16.66
N PHE A 100 8.52 2.63 16.16
CA PHE A 100 7.29 3.13 16.76
C PHE A 100 6.23 2.05 16.97
N GLY A 101 5.89 1.29 15.93
CA GLY A 101 4.91 0.19 16.03
C GLY A 101 5.36 -0.95 16.95
N LEU A 102 6.66 -1.27 16.93
CA LEU A 102 7.23 -2.30 17.80
C LEU A 102 7.21 -1.90 19.28
N LYS A 103 7.43 -0.61 19.58
CA LYS A 103 7.30 -0.08 20.94
C LYS A 103 5.87 -0.17 21.47
N ILE A 104 4.87 0.19 20.63
CA ILE A 104 3.45 0.05 20.98
C ILE A 104 3.10 -1.42 21.25
N SER A 105 3.62 -2.34 20.45
CA SER A 105 3.44 -3.79 20.59
C SER A 105 4.29 -4.37 21.73
N LYS A 106 4.94 -3.53 22.55
CA LYS A 106 5.74 -3.91 23.74
C LYS A 106 6.81 -4.96 23.45
N LYS A 107 7.41 -4.95 22.27
CA LYS A 107 8.53 -5.84 21.92
C LYS A 107 9.78 -5.52 22.76
N SER A 108 10.65 -6.52 22.97
CA SER A 108 11.89 -6.33 23.74
C SER A 108 12.85 -5.35 23.06
N LYS A 109 13.70 -4.68 23.82
CA LYS A 109 14.71 -3.74 23.28
C LYS A 109 15.65 -4.39 22.29
N ALA A 110 16.11 -5.63 22.57
CA ALA A 110 16.96 -6.37 21.66
C ALA A 110 16.26 -6.65 20.32
N TYR A 111 15.04 -7.16 20.36
CA TYR A 111 14.23 -7.38 19.15
C TYR A 111 14.06 -6.11 18.32
N ILE A 112 13.73 -4.98 18.99
CA ILE A 112 13.56 -3.69 18.30
C ILE A 112 14.87 -3.27 17.60
N GLN A 113 16.02 -3.38 18.27
CA GLN A 113 17.31 -3.02 17.68
C GLN A 113 17.65 -3.87 16.46
N ASP A 114 17.44 -5.17 16.53
CA ASP A 114 17.68 -6.08 15.40
C ASP A 114 16.76 -5.76 14.22
N LYS A 115 15.47 -5.48 14.50
CA LYS A 115 14.50 -5.11 13.46
C LYS A 115 14.79 -3.76 12.81
N ILE A 116 15.29 -2.77 13.55
CA ILE A 116 15.73 -1.49 12.98
C ILE A 116 16.88 -1.71 12.00
N LYS A 117 17.93 -2.46 12.40
CA LYS A 117 19.06 -2.77 11.53
C LYS A 117 18.62 -3.51 10.28
N TYR A 118 17.78 -4.54 10.44
CA TYR A 118 17.21 -5.29 9.33
C TYR A 118 16.45 -4.38 8.36
N ALA A 119 15.54 -3.55 8.87
CA ALA A 119 14.71 -2.68 8.03
C ALA A 119 15.55 -1.62 7.30
N LEU A 120 16.55 -1.02 7.94
CA LEU A 120 17.46 -0.07 7.29
C LEU A 120 18.32 -0.72 6.23
N LYS A 121 18.81 -1.93 6.46
CA LYS A 121 19.55 -2.72 5.45
C LYS A 121 18.67 -3.01 4.25
N LEU A 122 17.41 -3.41 4.48
CA LEU A 122 16.46 -3.77 3.43
C LEU A 122 16.17 -2.60 2.48
N VAL A 123 16.17 -1.36 3.00
CA VAL A 123 15.93 -0.14 2.21
C VAL A 123 17.22 0.61 1.83
N ASN A 124 18.40 0.00 2.00
CA ASN A 124 19.72 0.56 1.68
C ASN A 124 20.01 1.92 2.38
N LEU A 125 19.65 2.03 3.67
CA LEU A 125 19.88 3.22 4.50
C LEU A 125 20.57 2.88 5.84
N GLU A 126 21.51 1.92 5.83
CA GLU A 126 22.33 1.59 6.99
C GLU A 126 23.13 2.82 7.46
N GLY A 127 23.25 3.01 8.76
CA GLY A 127 23.94 4.16 9.34
C GLY A 127 23.09 5.44 9.45
N PHE A 128 21.80 5.39 9.08
CA PHE A 128 20.89 6.54 9.17
C PHE A 128 20.11 6.60 10.50
N GLU A 129 20.31 5.67 11.41
CA GLU A 129 19.51 5.47 12.64
C GLU A 129 19.28 6.75 13.44
N ASN A 130 20.33 7.56 13.59
CA ASN A 130 20.32 8.75 14.44
C ASN A 130 20.02 10.07 13.69
N ARG A 131 19.74 10.00 12.38
CA ARG A 131 19.40 11.19 11.59
C ARG A 131 17.98 11.68 11.89
N SER A 132 17.74 12.97 11.67
CA SER A 132 16.41 13.57 11.66
C SER A 132 15.72 13.33 10.30
N VAL A 133 14.40 13.33 10.31
CA VAL A 133 13.57 13.21 9.09
C VAL A 133 13.86 14.34 8.10
N ASP A 134 14.03 15.57 8.60
CA ASP A 134 14.26 16.77 7.78
C ASP A 134 15.60 16.76 7.04
N SER A 135 16.55 15.91 7.46
CA SER A 135 17.84 15.75 6.77
C SER A 135 17.77 14.84 5.53
N LEU A 136 16.62 14.23 5.28
CA LEU A 136 16.43 13.23 4.23
C LEU A 136 15.86 13.83 2.96
N SER A 137 16.31 13.32 1.78
CA SER A 137 15.63 13.56 0.51
C SER A 137 14.25 12.86 0.48
N GLY A 138 13.35 13.28 -0.44
CA GLY A 138 12.03 12.68 -0.57
C GLY A 138 12.05 11.16 -0.76
N GLY A 139 12.96 10.65 -1.60
CA GLY A 139 13.12 9.21 -1.79
C GLY A 139 13.66 8.50 -0.55
N GLN A 140 14.53 9.13 0.24
CA GLN A 140 14.99 8.59 1.52
C GLN A 140 13.86 8.57 2.55
N GLN A 141 13.04 9.62 2.62
CA GLN A 141 11.86 9.65 3.49
C GLN A 141 10.88 8.54 3.14
N GLN A 142 10.64 8.31 1.85
CA GLN A 142 9.80 7.22 1.38
C GLN A 142 10.35 5.85 1.82
N ARG A 143 11.63 5.60 1.62
CA ARG A 143 12.28 4.35 2.06
C ARG A 143 12.14 4.12 3.56
N ILE A 144 12.26 5.17 4.37
CA ILE A 144 12.04 5.07 5.82
C ILE A 144 10.57 4.80 6.15
N ALA A 145 9.61 5.39 5.42
CA ALA A 145 8.19 5.09 5.61
C ALA A 145 7.87 3.62 5.28
N ILE A 146 8.47 3.08 4.21
CA ILE A 146 8.39 1.66 3.87
C ILE A 146 9.04 0.81 4.98
N ALA A 147 10.27 1.14 5.43
CA ALA A 147 10.95 0.44 6.51
C ALA A 147 10.11 0.39 7.80
N ARG A 148 9.47 1.50 8.17
CA ARG A 148 8.54 1.58 9.30
C ARG A 148 7.32 0.69 9.13
N ALA A 149 6.81 0.56 7.90
CA ALA A 149 5.66 -0.27 7.62
C ALA A 149 6.00 -1.77 7.65
N ILE A 150 7.11 -2.18 7.05
CA ILE A 150 7.49 -3.59 6.93
C ILE A 150 8.04 -4.19 8.22
N VAL A 151 8.60 -3.37 9.13
CA VAL A 151 9.21 -3.86 10.38
C VAL A 151 8.22 -4.59 11.30
N ASN A 152 6.93 -4.32 11.13
CA ASN A 152 5.84 -5.00 11.83
C ASN A 152 5.43 -6.34 11.18
N GLU A 153 6.10 -6.76 10.10
CA GLU A 153 5.84 -8.01 9.38
C GLU A 153 4.37 -8.15 8.93
N PRO A 154 3.82 -7.14 8.21
CA PRO A 154 2.44 -7.23 7.75
C PRO A 154 2.31 -8.28 6.64
N LYS A 155 1.12 -8.87 6.50
CA LYS A 155 0.80 -9.71 5.32
C LYS A 155 0.54 -8.89 4.06
N VAL A 156 0.11 -7.64 4.23
CA VAL A 156 -0.24 -6.72 3.13
C VAL A 156 0.34 -5.35 3.40
N LEU A 157 0.96 -4.76 2.38
CA LEU A 157 1.42 -3.38 2.37
C LEU A 157 0.54 -2.55 1.43
N LEU A 158 -0.10 -1.53 1.97
CA LEU A 158 -0.92 -0.56 1.24
C LEU A 158 -0.08 0.67 0.91
N LEU A 159 -0.08 1.10 -0.35
CA LEU A 159 0.74 2.20 -0.85
C LEU A 159 -0.16 3.20 -1.60
N ASP A 160 -0.36 4.40 -1.02
CA ASP A 160 -1.21 5.45 -1.60
C ASP A 160 -0.37 6.48 -2.33
N GLU A 161 -0.28 6.38 -3.66
CA GLU A 161 0.50 7.25 -4.57
C GLU A 161 1.94 7.55 -4.07
N PRO A 162 2.73 6.54 -3.65
CA PRO A 162 3.97 6.79 -2.94
C PRO A 162 5.05 7.44 -3.81
N LEU A 163 4.99 7.31 -5.14
CA LEU A 163 5.99 7.83 -6.08
C LEU A 163 5.63 9.20 -6.68
N GLY A 164 4.43 9.71 -6.44
CA GLY A 164 3.90 10.90 -7.12
C GLY A 164 4.69 12.19 -6.88
N ALA A 165 5.44 12.30 -5.78
CA ALA A 165 6.24 13.48 -5.44
C ALA A 165 7.71 13.40 -5.89
N LEU A 166 8.13 12.31 -6.57
CA LEU A 166 9.51 12.06 -6.96
C LEU A 166 9.78 12.49 -8.41
N ASP A 167 11.01 12.92 -8.68
CA ASP A 167 11.50 13.11 -10.04
C ASP A 167 11.57 11.77 -10.81
N LEU A 168 11.61 11.82 -12.14
CA LEU A 168 11.52 10.64 -13.00
C LEU A 168 12.60 9.59 -12.68
N LYS A 169 13.86 10.01 -12.52
CA LYS A 169 14.98 9.09 -12.28
C LYS A 169 14.84 8.38 -10.94
N LEU A 170 14.47 9.12 -9.91
CA LEU A 170 14.26 8.59 -8.57
C LEU A 170 13.02 7.68 -8.54
N ARG A 171 11.96 8.04 -9.25
CA ARG A 171 10.75 7.23 -9.41
C ARG A 171 11.07 5.86 -10.00
N GLN A 172 11.80 5.80 -11.12
CA GLN A 172 12.21 4.54 -11.74
C GLN A 172 13.06 3.68 -10.78
N SER A 173 14.03 4.30 -10.09
CA SER A 173 14.82 3.57 -9.08
C SER A 173 13.94 2.98 -7.98
N MET A 174 12.93 3.71 -7.52
CA MET A 174 12.02 3.26 -6.48
C MET A 174 11.04 2.17 -6.95
N GLN A 175 10.62 2.17 -8.22
CA GLN A 175 9.85 1.08 -8.82
C GLN A 175 10.59 -0.26 -8.71
N TYR A 176 11.84 -0.30 -9.15
CA TYR A 176 12.68 -1.51 -9.02
C TYR A 176 12.84 -1.95 -7.56
N GLU A 177 12.96 -0.99 -6.65
CA GLU A 177 13.11 -1.29 -5.22
C GLU A 177 11.83 -1.88 -4.62
N LEU A 178 10.65 -1.38 -5.01
CA LEU A 178 9.36 -1.93 -4.57
C LEU A 178 9.14 -3.36 -5.08
N ILE A 179 9.49 -3.64 -6.34
CA ILE A 179 9.43 -5.00 -6.92
C ILE A 179 10.35 -5.95 -6.13
N ARG A 180 11.61 -5.55 -5.93
CA ARG A 180 12.58 -6.32 -5.14
C ARG A 180 12.08 -6.60 -3.72
N LEU A 181 11.54 -5.58 -3.05
CA LEU A 181 10.99 -5.73 -1.70
C LEU A 181 9.81 -6.70 -1.65
N LYS A 182 8.92 -6.66 -2.64
CA LYS A 182 7.79 -7.61 -2.75
C LYS A 182 8.29 -9.04 -2.85
N GLU A 183 9.28 -9.30 -3.71
CA GLU A 183 9.86 -10.62 -3.89
C GLU A 183 10.61 -11.10 -2.63
N GLU A 184 11.43 -10.24 -2.04
CA GLU A 184 12.25 -10.58 -0.87
C GLU A 184 11.40 -10.84 0.39
N LEU A 185 10.31 -10.08 0.57
CA LEU A 185 9.44 -10.19 1.74
C LEU A 185 8.34 -11.25 1.58
N GLY A 186 7.98 -11.61 0.35
CA GLY A 186 6.87 -12.53 0.08
C GLY A 186 5.53 -12.03 0.63
N ILE A 187 5.26 -10.72 0.57
CA ILE A 187 4.01 -10.10 1.03
C ILE A 187 3.21 -9.53 -0.14
N THR A 188 1.92 -9.33 0.10
CA THR A 188 1.02 -8.73 -0.91
C THR A 188 1.14 -7.21 -0.88
N PHE A 189 1.20 -6.60 -2.07
CA PHE A 189 1.20 -5.14 -2.25
C PHE A 189 -0.12 -4.70 -2.88
N VAL A 190 -0.73 -3.66 -2.30
CA VAL A 190 -1.87 -2.95 -2.91
C VAL A 190 -1.43 -1.51 -3.14
N TYR A 191 -1.29 -1.17 -4.41
CA TYR A 191 -0.70 0.07 -4.88
C TYR A 191 -1.74 0.96 -5.55
N VAL A 192 -1.77 2.23 -5.21
CA VAL A 192 -2.64 3.23 -5.85
C VAL A 192 -1.78 4.17 -6.67
N THR A 193 -2.15 4.35 -7.94
CA THR A 193 -1.52 5.34 -8.82
C THR A 193 -2.50 5.85 -9.88
N HIS A 194 -2.17 6.97 -10.49
CA HIS A 194 -2.77 7.47 -11.73
C HIS A 194 -1.78 7.38 -12.92
N ASP A 195 -0.57 6.87 -12.68
CA ASP A 195 0.49 6.72 -13.67
C ASP A 195 0.43 5.32 -14.29
N GLN A 196 0.21 5.28 -15.62
CA GLN A 196 0.09 4.03 -16.36
C GLN A 196 1.43 3.28 -16.44
N GLU A 197 2.56 4.01 -16.55
CA GLU A 197 3.89 3.41 -16.63
C GLU A 197 4.21 2.66 -15.32
N GLU A 198 3.88 3.24 -14.17
CA GLU A 198 4.03 2.58 -12.87
C GLU A 198 3.21 1.28 -12.81
N ALA A 199 1.93 1.35 -13.20
CA ALA A 199 1.04 0.19 -13.18
C ALA A 199 1.54 -0.94 -14.09
N LEU A 200 1.91 -0.61 -15.34
CA LEU A 200 2.38 -1.60 -16.32
C LEU A 200 3.72 -2.24 -15.93
N THR A 201 4.59 -1.48 -15.24
CA THR A 201 5.95 -1.94 -14.89
C THR A 201 5.97 -2.84 -13.65
N MET A 202 5.15 -2.53 -12.63
CA MET A 202 5.29 -3.16 -11.31
C MET A 202 4.25 -4.24 -11.01
N SER A 203 3.13 -4.27 -11.71
CA SER A 203 1.97 -5.05 -11.28
C SER A 203 1.95 -6.48 -11.80
N ASP A 204 1.49 -7.39 -10.96
CA ASP A 204 1.01 -8.71 -11.41
C ASP A 204 -0.45 -8.60 -11.91
N THR A 205 -1.24 -7.73 -11.26
CA THR A 205 -2.65 -7.47 -11.59
C THR A 205 -2.93 -5.97 -11.54
N ILE A 206 -3.59 -5.45 -12.57
CA ILE A 206 -4.06 -4.07 -12.63
C ILE A 206 -5.59 -4.07 -12.57
N VAL A 207 -6.15 -3.22 -11.72
CA VAL A 207 -7.58 -2.92 -11.60
C VAL A 207 -7.78 -1.51 -12.12
N VAL A 208 -8.35 -1.36 -13.29
CA VAL A 208 -8.68 -0.07 -13.88
C VAL A 208 -10.00 0.41 -13.32
N MET A 209 -10.00 1.61 -12.71
CA MET A 209 -11.17 2.19 -12.04
C MET A 209 -11.57 3.52 -12.68
N ASN A 210 -12.87 3.71 -12.84
CA ASN A 210 -13.45 4.99 -13.24
C ASN A 210 -14.80 5.22 -12.56
N GLN A 211 -15.02 6.44 -12.02
CA GLN A 211 -16.29 6.87 -11.43
C GLN A 211 -16.89 5.87 -10.42
N GLY A 212 -16.06 5.25 -9.59
CA GLY A 212 -16.49 4.32 -8.55
C GLY A 212 -16.68 2.86 -8.99
N TYR A 213 -16.44 2.58 -10.29
CA TYR A 213 -16.62 1.25 -10.87
C TYR A 213 -15.29 0.68 -11.38
N ILE A 214 -15.16 -0.62 -11.33
CA ILE A 214 -14.09 -1.35 -12.00
C ILE A 214 -14.44 -1.43 -13.50
N GLN A 215 -13.50 -0.99 -14.35
CA GLN A 215 -13.64 -1.02 -15.80
C GLN A 215 -13.07 -2.30 -16.39
N GLN A 216 -11.93 -2.74 -15.86
CA GLN A 216 -11.25 -3.96 -16.29
C GLN A 216 -10.31 -4.44 -15.17
N ILE A 217 -10.12 -5.76 -15.06
CA ILE A 217 -9.08 -6.40 -14.23
C ILE A 217 -8.28 -7.33 -15.13
N GLY A 218 -6.95 -7.21 -15.12
CA GLY A 218 -6.11 -8.07 -15.92
C GLY A 218 -4.62 -7.95 -15.57
N THR A 219 -3.82 -8.73 -16.26
CA THR A 219 -2.36 -8.55 -16.26
C THR A 219 -2.00 -7.28 -17.02
N PRO A 220 -0.79 -6.70 -16.81
CA PRO A 220 -0.32 -5.57 -17.62
C PRO A 220 -0.47 -5.79 -19.13
N GLU A 221 -0.17 -6.99 -19.61
CA GLU A 221 -0.30 -7.36 -21.03
C GLU A 221 -1.76 -7.32 -21.51
N ASN A 222 -2.71 -7.87 -20.73
CA ASN A 222 -4.13 -7.82 -21.07
C ASN A 222 -4.68 -6.38 -21.07
N ILE A 223 -4.33 -5.58 -20.08
CA ILE A 223 -4.79 -4.17 -19.99
C ILE A 223 -4.28 -3.36 -21.19
N TYR A 224 -3.03 -3.57 -21.59
CA TYR A 224 -2.42 -2.81 -22.69
C TYR A 224 -2.88 -3.26 -24.09
N ASN A 225 -2.96 -4.59 -24.33
CA ASN A 225 -3.21 -5.14 -25.66
C ASN A 225 -4.69 -5.43 -25.94
N GLU A 226 -5.49 -5.68 -24.90
CA GLU A 226 -6.89 -6.15 -25.00
C GLU A 226 -7.83 -5.31 -24.12
N PRO A 227 -7.93 -3.96 -24.36
CA PRO A 227 -8.83 -3.13 -23.57
C PRO A 227 -10.30 -3.50 -23.80
N GLU A 228 -11.05 -3.71 -22.71
CA GLU A 228 -12.47 -4.08 -22.76
C GLU A 228 -13.38 -2.93 -23.21
N ASN A 229 -12.91 -1.68 -23.06
CA ASN A 229 -13.66 -0.49 -23.47
C ASN A 229 -12.72 0.65 -23.91
N ALA A 230 -13.27 1.78 -24.31
CA ALA A 230 -12.52 2.93 -24.83
C ALA A 230 -11.93 3.85 -23.74
N PHE A 231 -12.06 3.50 -22.47
CA PHE A 231 -11.54 4.26 -21.33
C PHE A 231 -10.03 4.14 -21.15
#